data_9f956bc35dad576e4b59427bcc4018e0
#
_entry.id   9f956bc35dad576e4b59427bcc4018e0
#
_cell.length_a   1.000
_cell.length_b   1.000
_cell.length_c   1.000
_cell.angle_alpha   90.00
_cell.angle_beta   90.00
_cell.angle_gamma   90.00
#
_symmetry.space_group_name_H-M   'P 1'
#
loop_
_entity.id
_entity.type
_entity.pdbx_description
1 polymer ?
#
loop_
_entity_poly.entity_id
_entity_poly.type
_entity_poly.pdbx_seq_one_letter_code
_entity_poly.pdbx_strand_id
1 'polypeptide(L)'
;MRGLLPENVRLAIVKLCAFLNAISQKVIDPEIVPSLRSDVAQCLVSFELVFPPSFFNIMTHVLVNLVDEIVIPGPVFLHNMFPFERFMGVLKKYVHNRARPEGSISKGHENDEVIEFCVDFILDLKPIGV
;
A
#
# COMPACT_ATOMS: atom_id res chain seq x y z
N MET A 1 -15.40 16.04 -7.80
CA MET A 1 -16.39 15.66 -6.78
C MET A 1 -17.13 16.84 -6.12
N ARG A 2 -17.27 17.95 -6.79
CA ARG A 2 -18.08 19.07 -6.29
C ARG A 2 -19.55 18.69 -6.51
N GLY A 3 -20.33 18.52 -5.45
CA GLY A 3 -21.79 18.38 -5.49
C GLY A 3 -22.40 17.03 -5.05
N LEU A 4 -21.59 15.98 -4.78
CA LEU A 4 -22.12 14.65 -4.41
C LEU A 4 -22.09 14.35 -2.90
N LEU A 5 -21.28 15.06 -2.13
CA LEU A 5 -21.10 14.83 -0.69
C LEU A 5 -21.29 16.12 0.10
N PRO A 6 -21.91 16.05 1.29
CA PRO A 6 -21.96 17.16 2.24
C PRO A 6 -20.57 17.70 2.55
N GLU A 7 -20.45 19.01 2.82
CA GLU A 7 -19.16 19.69 3.02
C GLU A 7 -18.35 19.10 4.18
N ASN A 8 -19.00 18.74 5.29
CA ASN A 8 -18.38 18.12 6.45
C ASN A 8 -17.77 16.75 6.13
N VAL A 9 -18.45 15.92 5.32
CA VAL A 9 -17.95 14.62 4.87
C VAL A 9 -16.72 14.82 3.98
N ARG A 10 -16.80 15.76 3.06
CA ARG A 10 -15.70 16.10 2.16
C ARG A 10 -14.45 16.54 2.93
N LEU A 11 -14.62 17.40 3.93
CA LEU A 11 -13.53 17.88 4.78
C LEU A 11 -12.87 16.74 5.58
N ALA A 12 -13.67 15.82 6.14
CA ALA A 12 -13.14 14.65 6.84
C ALA A 12 -12.28 13.77 5.90
N ILE A 13 -12.76 13.49 4.70
CA ILE A 13 -12.01 12.71 3.70
C ILE A 13 -10.72 13.42 3.27
N VAL A 14 -10.77 14.74 3.04
CA VAL A 14 -9.58 15.51 2.66
C VAL A 14 -8.52 15.47 3.76
N LYS A 15 -8.92 15.58 5.03
CA LYS A 15 -7.99 15.45 6.17
C LYS A 15 -7.33 14.07 6.20
N LEU A 16 -8.11 13.00 5.99
CA LEU A 16 -7.56 11.64 5.92
C LEU A 16 -6.56 11.49 4.77
N CYS A 17 -6.90 11.97 3.59
CA CYS A 17 -6.00 11.92 2.43
C CYS A 17 -4.71 12.71 2.67
N ALA A 18 -4.80 13.88 3.29
CA ALA A 18 -3.62 14.68 3.64
C ALA A 18 -2.73 13.95 4.65
N PHE A 19 -3.31 13.37 5.69
CA PHE A 19 -2.58 12.55 6.66
C PHE A 19 -1.91 11.34 6.00
N LEU A 20 -2.64 10.54 5.21
CA LEU A 20 -2.09 9.38 4.52
C LEU A 20 -0.96 9.77 3.56
N ASN A 21 -1.09 10.89 2.86
CA ASN A 21 -0.04 11.40 1.99
C ASN A 21 1.22 11.80 2.79
N ALA A 22 1.05 12.43 3.95
CA ALA A 22 2.17 12.82 4.81
C ALA A 22 2.95 11.60 5.33
N ILE A 23 2.27 10.55 5.78
CA ILE A 23 2.93 9.33 6.30
C ILE A 23 3.52 8.44 5.20
N SER A 24 3.07 8.59 3.94
CA SER A 24 3.54 7.80 2.80
C SER A 24 4.80 8.37 2.14
N GLN A 25 5.36 9.46 2.67
CA GLN A 25 6.59 10.04 2.14
C GLN A 25 7.78 9.09 2.37
N LYS A 26 8.75 9.11 1.45
CA LYS A 26 10.00 8.31 1.57
C LYS A 26 10.89 8.75 2.71
N VAL A 27 10.83 10.03 3.05
CA VAL A 27 11.58 10.64 4.14
C VAL A 27 10.58 11.41 5.00
N ILE A 28 10.57 11.13 6.29
CA ILE A 28 9.72 11.79 7.27
C ILE A 28 10.65 12.48 8.27
N ASP A 29 10.48 13.78 8.44
CA ASP A 29 11.18 14.53 9.46
C ASP A 29 10.65 14.15 10.85
N PRO A 30 11.50 13.73 11.79
CA PRO A 30 11.06 13.42 13.16
C PRO A 30 10.33 14.56 13.87
N GLU A 31 10.62 15.80 13.51
CA GLU A 31 9.99 16.98 14.11
C GLU A 31 8.51 17.13 13.75
N ILE A 32 8.05 16.54 12.65
CA ILE A 32 6.63 16.57 12.26
C ILE A 32 5.78 15.49 12.93
N VAL A 33 6.37 14.50 13.57
CA VAL A 33 5.64 13.38 14.19
C VAL A 33 4.60 13.85 15.23
N PRO A 34 4.90 14.80 16.13
CA PRO A 34 3.89 15.33 17.05
C PRO A 34 2.70 15.99 16.34
N SER A 35 2.97 16.69 15.21
CA SER A 35 1.92 17.28 14.38
C SER A 35 1.05 16.19 13.75
N LEU A 36 1.65 15.12 13.22
CA LEU A 36 0.93 13.98 12.65
C LEU A 36 -0.01 13.30 13.65
N ARG A 37 0.39 13.21 14.93
CA ARG A 37 -0.48 12.71 16.00
C ARG A 37 -1.71 13.59 16.19
N SER A 38 -1.52 14.91 16.19
CA SER A 38 -2.64 15.87 16.27
C SER A 38 -3.55 15.76 15.05
N ASP A 39 -2.97 15.63 13.86
CA ASP A 39 -3.70 15.55 12.61
C ASP A 39 -4.57 14.28 12.52
N VAL A 40 -4.04 13.12 12.92
CA VAL A 40 -4.83 11.88 12.95
C VAL A 40 -5.96 11.94 13.97
N ALA A 41 -5.72 12.53 15.15
CA ALA A 41 -6.75 12.70 16.16
C ALA A 41 -7.89 13.62 15.65
N GLN A 42 -7.56 14.76 15.04
CA GLN A 42 -8.53 15.66 14.42
C GLN A 42 -9.27 15.00 13.25
N CYS A 43 -8.59 14.17 12.50
CA CYS A 43 -9.19 13.40 11.41
C CYS A 43 -10.24 12.44 11.96
N LEU A 44 -9.93 11.65 12.99
CA LEU A 44 -10.84 10.69 13.61
C LEU A 44 -12.05 11.39 14.25
N VAL A 45 -11.84 12.49 14.96
CA VAL A 45 -12.96 13.31 15.49
C VAL A 45 -13.86 13.80 14.36
N SER A 46 -13.28 14.23 13.24
CA SER A 46 -14.07 14.67 12.08
C SER A 46 -14.89 13.53 11.48
N PHE A 47 -14.38 12.29 11.51
CA PHE A 47 -15.10 11.10 11.08
C PHE A 47 -16.21 10.74 12.08
N GLU A 48 -15.95 10.81 13.37
CA GLU A 48 -16.92 10.51 14.43
C GLU A 48 -18.16 11.42 14.36
N LEU A 49 -17.97 12.68 14.01
CA LEU A 49 -19.06 13.64 13.84
C LEU A 49 -19.92 13.39 12.59
N VAL A 50 -19.41 12.63 11.62
CA VAL A 50 -20.02 12.46 10.29
C VAL A 50 -20.55 11.06 10.05
N PHE A 51 -19.86 10.05 10.57
CA PHE A 51 -20.17 8.64 10.33
C PHE A 51 -20.73 7.95 11.58
N PRO A 52 -21.60 6.95 11.41
CA PRO A 52 -22.13 6.18 12.54
C PRO A 52 -21.04 5.34 13.21
N PRO A 53 -21.21 4.93 14.48
CA PRO A 53 -20.24 4.11 15.22
C PRO A 53 -19.84 2.80 14.51
N SER A 54 -20.73 2.24 13.69
CA SER A 54 -20.45 1.04 12.90
C SER A 54 -19.36 1.22 11.82
N PHE A 55 -19.03 2.47 11.49
CA PHE A 55 -17.93 2.81 10.58
C PHE A 55 -16.57 2.59 11.26
N PHE A 56 -16.51 2.73 12.58
CA PHE A 56 -15.27 2.59 13.35
C PHE A 56 -14.94 1.12 13.57
N ASN A 57 -14.04 0.62 12.76
CA ASN A 57 -13.53 -0.74 12.80
C ASN A 57 -12.02 -0.74 13.12
N ILE A 58 -11.42 -1.91 13.10
CA ILE A 58 -9.98 -2.09 13.36
C ILE A 58 -9.10 -1.18 12.48
N MET A 59 -9.53 -0.88 11.25
CA MET A 59 -8.77 -0.06 10.31
C MET A 59 -8.66 1.39 10.78
N THR A 60 -9.70 1.94 11.42
CA THR A 60 -9.66 3.29 11.99
C THR A 60 -8.78 3.36 13.24
N HIS A 61 -8.77 2.30 14.05
CA HIS A 61 -7.87 2.21 15.20
C HIS A 61 -6.40 2.09 14.80
N VAL A 62 -6.11 1.38 13.72
CA VAL A 62 -4.74 1.26 13.20
C VAL A 62 -4.15 2.60 12.80
N LEU A 63 -4.96 3.56 12.33
CA LEU A 63 -4.47 4.89 11.95
C LEU A 63 -3.77 5.64 13.10
N VAL A 64 -4.25 5.47 14.33
CA VAL A 64 -3.62 6.10 15.52
C VAL A 64 -2.26 5.49 15.79
N ASN A 65 -2.18 4.16 15.76
CA ASN A 65 -0.95 3.42 16.04
C ASN A 65 0.10 3.61 14.94
N LEU A 66 -0.35 3.90 13.71
CA LEU A 66 0.54 4.05 12.56
C LEU A 66 1.58 5.17 12.75
N VAL A 67 1.19 6.25 13.45
CA VAL A 67 2.12 7.36 13.75
C VAL A 67 3.20 6.93 14.72
N ASP A 68 2.85 6.09 15.70
CA ASP A 68 3.81 5.57 16.68
C ASP A 68 4.75 4.55 16.04
N GLU A 69 4.24 3.73 15.14
CA GLU A 69 5.03 2.76 14.41
C GLU A 69 6.05 3.41 13.46
N ILE A 70 5.75 4.58 12.88
CA ILE A 70 6.71 5.29 12.02
C ILE A 70 8.00 5.65 12.77
N VAL A 71 7.90 5.90 14.07
CA VAL A 71 9.05 6.26 14.90
C VAL A 71 10.03 5.09 15.09
N ILE A 72 9.53 3.86 15.12
CA ILE A 72 10.31 2.66 15.40
C ILE A 72 10.94 2.07 14.14
N PRO A 73 10.15 1.61 13.14
CA PRO A 73 10.70 0.99 11.93
C PRO A 73 10.99 1.98 10.80
N GLY A 74 10.60 3.26 10.93
CA GLY A 74 10.79 4.29 9.91
C GLY A 74 9.55 4.51 9.03
N PRO A 75 9.72 5.25 7.91
CA PRO A 75 8.61 5.63 7.03
C PRO A 75 7.80 4.44 6.52
N VAL A 76 6.48 4.58 6.48
CA VAL A 76 5.54 3.56 5.97
C VAL A 76 5.90 3.08 4.56
N PHE A 77 6.50 3.95 3.75
CA PHE A 77 6.99 3.61 2.42
C PHE A 77 7.94 2.40 2.43
N LEU A 78 8.80 2.27 3.45
CA LEU A 78 9.78 1.17 3.56
C LEU A 78 9.12 -0.17 3.97
N HIS A 79 7.94 -0.11 4.58
CA HIS A 79 7.15 -1.26 5.05
C HIS A 79 5.96 -1.57 4.16
N ASN A 80 5.89 -0.90 3.01
CA ASN A 80 4.80 -1.09 2.06
C ASN A 80 4.84 -2.49 1.45
N MET A 81 3.81 -3.28 1.71
CA MET A 81 3.68 -4.66 1.23
C MET A 81 3.13 -4.77 -0.20
N PHE A 82 2.66 -3.69 -0.82
CA PHE A 82 2.10 -3.72 -2.19
C PHE A 82 3.04 -4.31 -3.26
N PRO A 83 4.37 -4.04 -3.24
CA PRO A 83 5.28 -4.69 -4.17
C PRO A 83 5.30 -6.20 -4.01
N PHE A 84 5.30 -6.69 -2.76
CA PHE A 84 5.27 -8.13 -2.44
C PHE A 84 3.95 -8.77 -2.82
N GLU A 85 2.82 -8.10 -2.54
CA GLU A 85 1.49 -8.58 -2.94
C GLU A 85 1.37 -8.68 -4.46
N ARG A 86 1.90 -7.70 -5.19
CA ARG A 86 1.94 -7.71 -6.66
C ARG A 86 2.78 -8.87 -7.17
N PHE A 87 3.96 -9.07 -6.60
CA PHE A 87 4.85 -10.19 -6.94
C PHE A 87 4.19 -11.53 -6.62
N MET A 88 3.54 -11.67 -5.46
CA MET A 88 2.74 -12.86 -5.14
C MET A 88 1.61 -13.10 -6.14
N GLY A 89 1.02 -12.03 -6.69
CA GLY A 89 0.06 -12.12 -7.78
C GLY A 89 0.64 -12.72 -9.06
N VAL A 90 1.89 -12.38 -9.39
CA VAL A 90 2.63 -12.98 -10.52
C VAL A 90 2.90 -14.45 -10.25
N LEU A 91 3.44 -14.79 -9.07
CA LEU A 91 3.74 -16.18 -8.70
C LEU A 91 2.50 -17.08 -8.73
N LYS A 92 1.33 -16.56 -8.34
CA LYS A 92 0.06 -17.31 -8.43
C LYS A 92 -0.31 -17.70 -9.87
N LYS A 93 0.10 -16.93 -10.88
CA LYS A 93 -0.16 -17.27 -12.29
C LYS A 93 0.61 -18.50 -12.75
N TYR A 94 1.74 -18.83 -12.12
CA TYR A 94 2.53 -20.02 -12.44
C TYR A 94 1.94 -21.32 -11.85
N VAL A 95 0.97 -21.20 -10.94
CA VAL A 95 0.36 -22.40 -10.31
C VAL A 95 -0.58 -23.10 -11.27
N HIS A 96 -0.08 -24.09 -11.98
CA HIS A 96 -0.87 -25.00 -12.83
C HIS A 96 -1.34 -26.23 -12.03
N ASN A 97 -0.51 -26.73 -11.10
CA ASN A 97 -0.86 -27.86 -10.23
C ASN A 97 -1.08 -27.37 -8.81
N ARG A 98 -2.34 -27.38 -8.37
CA ARG A 98 -2.73 -26.98 -7.00
C ARG A 98 -2.26 -27.92 -5.91
N ALA A 99 -1.96 -29.20 -6.24
CA ALA A 99 -1.46 -30.17 -5.28
C ALA A 99 0.04 -29.97 -4.96
N ARG A 100 0.78 -29.33 -5.89
CA ARG A 100 2.21 -29.02 -5.73
C ARG A 100 2.49 -27.62 -6.29
N PRO A 101 2.01 -26.58 -5.62
CA PRO A 101 2.13 -25.21 -6.10
C PRO A 101 3.58 -24.73 -6.18
N GLU A 102 4.42 -25.12 -5.21
CA GLU A 102 5.84 -24.76 -5.14
C GLU A 102 6.62 -25.22 -6.37
N GLY A 103 6.40 -26.44 -6.85
CA GLY A 103 7.04 -26.96 -8.04
C GLY A 103 6.60 -26.22 -9.33
N SER A 104 5.32 -25.82 -9.40
CA SER A 104 4.79 -25.05 -10.51
C SER A 104 5.38 -23.63 -10.54
N ILE A 105 5.50 -22.99 -9.37
CA ILE A 105 6.06 -21.64 -9.21
C ILE A 105 7.55 -21.65 -9.59
N SER A 106 8.32 -22.60 -9.03
CA SER A 106 9.76 -22.71 -9.32
C SER A 106 10.02 -22.88 -10.81
N LYS A 107 9.30 -23.80 -11.45
CA LYS A 107 9.45 -24.02 -12.90
C LYS A 107 9.00 -22.86 -13.75
N GLY A 108 7.93 -22.17 -13.37
CA GLY A 108 7.47 -20.98 -14.06
C GLY A 108 8.49 -19.84 -13.99
N HIS A 109 9.04 -19.59 -12.83
CA HIS A 109 10.06 -18.56 -12.61
C HIS A 109 11.37 -18.88 -13.35
N GLU A 110 11.81 -20.13 -13.28
CA GLU A 110 12.98 -20.59 -14.05
C GLU A 110 12.82 -20.38 -15.56
N ASN A 111 11.64 -20.68 -16.10
CA ASN A 111 11.36 -20.45 -17.52
C ASN A 111 11.43 -18.96 -17.89
N ASP A 112 10.88 -18.07 -17.05
CA ASP A 112 10.92 -16.63 -17.30
C ASP A 112 12.34 -16.10 -17.24
N GLU A 113 13.16 -16.53 -16.27
CA GLU A 113 14.59 -16.15 -16.19
C GLU A 113 15.38 -16.62 -17.41
N VAL A 114 15.12 -17.83 -17.90
CA VAL A 114 15.77 -18.32 -19.12
C VAL A 114 15.35 -17.50 -20.35
N ILE A 115 14.08 -17.14 -20.46
CA ILE A 115 13.59 -16.31 -21.56
C ILE A 115 14.21 -14.92 -21.50
N GLU A 116 14.25 -14.27 -20.33
CA GLU A 116 14.89 -12.96 -20.14
C GLU A 116 16.36 -13.00 -20.52
N PHE A 117 17.09 -14.02 -20.04
CA PHE A 117 18.49 -14.24 -20.41
C PHE A 117 18.68 -14.40 -21.92
N CYS A 118 17.82 -15.18 -22.59
CA CYS A 118 17.89 -15.35 -24.05
C CYS A 118 17.58 -14.05 -24.79
N VAL A 119 16.62 -13.24 -24.30
CA VAL A 119 16.25 -11.95 -24.89
C VAL A 119 17.40 -10.96 -24.78
N ASP A 120 18.08 -10.91 -23.64
CA ASP A 120 19.23 -10.03 -23.42
C ASP A 120 20.44 -10.38 -24.33
N PHE A 121 20.57 -11.67 -24.70
CA PHE A 121 21.61 -12.13 -25.58
C PHE A 121 21.33 -11.90 -27.07
N ILE A 122 20.06 -11.79 -27.45
CA ILE A 122 19.61 -11.58 -28.84
C ILE A 122 19.25 -10.11 -29.01
N LEU A 123 20.20 -9.30 -29.41
CA LEU A 123 20.13 -7.84 -29.55
C LEU A 123 19.01 -7.31 -30.47
N ASP A 124 18.37 -8.17 -31.26
CA ASP A 124 17.31 -7.82 -32.21
C ASP A 124 15.87 -8.16 -31.74
N LEU A 125 15.71 -8.76 -30.57
CA LEU A 125 14.37 -9.07 -30.04
C LEU A 125 13.87 -7.91 -29.18
N LYS A 126 12.72 -7.35 -29.56
CA LYS A 126 11.97 -6.45 -28.69
C LYS A 126 11.51 -7.22 -27.45
N PRO A 127 11.65 -6.66 -26.22
CA PRO A 127 11.13 -7.30 -25.02
C PRO A 127 9.63 -7.56 -25.20
N ILE A 128 9.23 -8.80 -24.99
CA ILE A 128 7.82 -9.19 -24.95
C ILE A 128 7.27 -8.57 -23.69
N GLY A 129 6.49 -7.49 -23.84
CA GLY A 129 5.93 -6.75 -22.71
C GLY A 129 5.12 -7.66 -21.79
N VAL A 130 5.42 -7.56 -20.49
CA VAL A 130 4.64 -8.12 -19.38
C VAL A 130 3.57 -7.11 -18.96
#